data_8565dd45dbc3ea2d3f286557799dffd2
#
_entry.id   8565dd45dbc3ea2d3f286557799dffd2
#
_cell.length_a   1.000
_cell.length_b   1.000
_cell.length_c   1.000
_cell.angle_alpha   90.00
_cell.angle_beta   90.00
_cell.angle_gamma   90.00
#
_symmetry.space_group_name_H-M   'P 1'
#
loop_
_entity.id
_entity.type
_entity.pdbx_description
1 polymer ?
#
loop_
_entity_poly.entity_id
_entity_poly.type
_entity_poly.pdbx_seq_one_letter_code
_entity_poly.pdbx_strand_id
1 'polypeptide(L)'
;MSSYMPSIRYGFLLFAMTPILISISGCSNNLQQRKTITNMHQLPYPTIDRELGEKLQPDEEIIANQITEQIVQSIRSQYSSGNALRDAHPKAHGCVRAEFHVSKSIPKNLAQGIFFPDKTYSAWIRFSNASGDATRADDKKDARGMAIKLLGVSGKKILENDEQALTQDFIMINHPVFFVDEPLRYLSFIEDTNSKSTLKKLHIPFALGFKGTLNALGASNSKISNPVQARYWSMVPYQLGLGADRQAVKYSARPCSLNADTMLNQSYPNFLRAALQDTLNKKDVCMEFLIQPRTSNKMLVENSMNEWKEDKAPFYKVATIHIPQQVFNTPDQNKFCENLSFTPWHSLPEHKPLGAINRLRKVIYENISIVRHEMNSAQRQEPK
;
A
#
# COMPACT_ATOMS: atom_id res chain seq x y z
N MET A 1 68.19 -49.59 -3.11
CA MET A 1 69.04 -48.48 -3.63
C MET A 1 68.38 -47.19 -3.30
N SER A 2 68.85 -46.74 -2.24
CA SER A 2 69.38 -45.45 -1.78
C SER A 2 68.42 -44.27 -1.89
N SER A 3 67.91 -43.98 -0.75
CA SER A 3 67.20 -42.86 -0.26
C SER A 3 68.04 -41.59 -0.27
N TYR A 4 67.44 -40.45 -0.58
CA TYR A 4 67.90 -39.13 -0.09
C TYR A 4 66.69 -38.25 0.26
N MET A 5 66.56 -37.99 1.56
CA MET A 5 65.76 -36.85 2.08
C MET A 5 66.66 -35.59 2.22
N PRO A 6 66.18 -34.45 2.01
CA PRO A 6 66.77 -33.24 2.59
C PRO A 6 65.89 -32.62 3.69
N SER A 7 66.57 -32.28 4.75
CA SER A 7 66.11 -31.64 5.98
C SER A 7 65.61 -30.20 5.75
N ILE A 8 64.43 -29.88 6.32
CA ILE A 8 63.89 -28.53 6.40
C ILE A 8 64.36 -27.89 7.72
N ARG A 9 65.12 -26.79 7.61
CA ARG A 9 65.51 -25.93 8.73
C ARG A 9 64.39 -24.95 9.02
N TYR A 10 63.91 -24.94 10.27
CA TYR A 10 63.01 -23.90 10.80
C TYR A 10 63.82 -22.61 11.08
N GLY A 11 63.46 -21.54 10.36
CA GLY A 11 63.93 -20.18 10.66
C GLY A 11 62.85 -19.43 11.47
N PHE A 12 63.20 -19.09 12.73
CA PHE A 12 62.38 -18.21 13.55
C PHE A 12 62.50 -16.77 13.02
N LEU A 13 61.41 -16.19 12.55
CA LEU A 13 61.31 -14.73 12.28
C LEU A 13 60.55 -14.05 13.44
N LEU A 14 61.29 -13.28 14.23
CA LEU A 14 60.70 -12.35 15.20
C LEU A 14 60.02 -11.22 14.43
N PHE A 15 58.70 -11.10 14.57
CA PHE A 15 57.99 -9.89 14.17
C PHE A 15 57.94 -8.92 15.33
N ALA A 16 58.58 -7.78 15.12
CA ALA A 16 58.50 -6.61 16.00
C ALA A 16 57.12 -5.97 15.91
N MET A 17 56.37 -5.93 17.02
CA MET A 17 55.13 -5.15 17.16
C MET A 17 55.40 -3.67 17.22
N THR A 18 55.08 -2.93 16.18
CA THR A 18 54.91 -1.49 16.22
C THR A 18 53.45 -1.15 16.61
N PRO A 19 53.21 -0.27 17.58
CA PRO A 19 51.84 0.12 17.91
C PRO A 19 51.31 1.07 16.83
N ILE A 20 50.27 0.64 16.13
CA ILE A 20 49.49 1.52 15.24
C ILE A 20 48.56 2.35 16.12
N LEU A 21 48.84 3.64 16.19
CA LEU A 21 47.94 4.65 16.71
C LEU A 21 46.72 4.73 15.76
N ILE A 22 45.60 4.14 16.18
CA ILE A 22 44.32 4.35 15.52
C ILE A 22 43.81 5.72 15.96
N SER A 23 43.97 6.71 15.09
CA SER A 23 43.31 8.01 15.24
C SER A 23 41.83 7.84 15.10
N ILE A 24 41.08 8.09 16.18
CA ILE A 24 39.63 8.12 16.23
C ILE A 24 39.16 9.36 15.48
N SER A 25 38.95 9.26 14.19
CA SER A 25 38.22 10.25 13.36
C SER A 25 36.80 9.70 13.08
N GLY A 26 35.98 9.60 14.11
CA GLY A 26 34.68 9.00 14.06
C GLY A 26 33.52 9.85 14.60
N CYS A 27 33.64 11.20 14.64
CA CYS A 27 32.58 12.04 15.19
C CYS A 27 31.94 13.06 14.24
N SER A 28 32.30 13.12 12.96
CA SER A 28 31.75 14.14 12.06
C SER A 28 30.64 13.65 11.11
N ASN A 29 30.46 12.34 10.92
CA ASN A 29 29.43 11.83 10.01
C ASN A 29 28.02 11.74 10.61
N ASN A 30 27.89 11.74 11.95
CA ASN A 30 26.58 11.67 12.61
C ASN A 30 25.82 13.01 12.67
N LEU A 31 26.48 14.13 12.45
CA LEU A 31 25.85 15.46 12.48
C LEU A 31 25.28 15.88 11.11
N GLN A 32 25.84 15.36 10.01
CA GLN A 32 25.31 15.61 8.69
C GLN A 32 24.08 14.73 8.37
N GLN A 33 24.00 13.51 8.88
CA GLN A 33 22.79 12.69 8.81
C GLN A 33 21.63 13.28 9.63
N ARG A 34 21.88 13.98 10.73
CA ARG A 34 20.84 14.67 11.51
C ARG A 34 20.25 15.91 10.83
N LYS A 35 20.93 16.50 9.84
CA LYS A 35 20.40 17.67 9.10
C LYS A 35 19.42 17.33 7.99
N THR A 36 19.31 16.07 7.55
CA THR A 36 18.36 15.65 6.51
C THR A 36 16.96 15.34 7.07
N ILE A 37 16.83 15.21 8.41
CA ILE A 37 15.57 14.91 9.10
C ILE A 37 14.64 16.15 9.20
N THR A 38 15.12 17.34 8.85
CA THR A 38 14.46 18.61 9.19
C THR A 38 13.26 18.99 8.30
N ASN A 39 12.87 18.17 7.32
CA ASN A 39 11.77 18.51 6.41
C ASN A 39 10.68 17.42 6.29
N MET A 40 10.62 16.44 7.20
CA MET A 40 9.46 15.58 7.27
C MET A 40 8.41 16.20 8.19
N HIS A 41 7.15 16.24 7.75
CA HIS A 41 6.06 16.65 8.60
C HIS A 41 5.90 15.65 9.75
N GLN A 42 6.12 16.10 10.98
CA GLN A 42 5.84 15.31 12.17
C GLN A 42 4.32 15.22 12.34
N LEU A 43 3.77 14.09 11.92
CA LEU A 43 2.36 13.76 12.16
C LEU A 43 2.25 13.01 13.49
N PRO A 44 1.20 13.24 14.28
CA PRO A 44 0.95 12.44 15.47
C PRO A 44 0.84 10.97 15.09
N TYR A 45 1.60 10.10 15.81
CA TYR A 45 1.50 8.67 15.56
C TYR A 45 0.12 8.15 16.03
N PRO A 46 -0.52 7.21 15.30
CA PRO A 46 -1.86 6.76 15.62
C PRO A 46 -1.96 6.07 16.98
N THR A 47 -2.99 6.42 17.72
CA THR A 47 -3.37 5.70 18.96
C THR A 47 -3.91 4.31 18.61
N ILE A 48 -3.67 3.33 19.51
CA ILE A 48 -4.15 1.95 19.36
C ILE A 48 -5.49 1.73 20.06
N ASP A 49 -6.31 0.82 19.53
CA ASP A 49 -7.50 0.29 20.17
C ASP A 49 -7.23 -1.12 20.72
N ARG A 50 -6.93 -1.21 22.01
CA ARG A 50 -6.61 -2.48 22.69
C ARG A 50 -7.79 -3.44 22.76
N GLU A 51 -9.02 -2.93 22.80
CA GLU A 51 -10.24 -3.76 22.86
C GLU A 51 -10.51 -4.44 21.52
N LEU A 52 -10.17 -3.76 20.40
CA LEU A 52 -10.16 -4.38 19.09
C LEU A 52 -8.94 -5.27 18.83
N GLY A 53 -8.00 -5.35 19.78
CA GLY A 53 -6.85 -6.24 19.76
C GLY A 53 -5.61 -5.64 19.13
N GLU A 54 -5.53 -4.31 18.99
CA GLU A 54 -4.30 -3.65 18.57
C GLU A 54 -3.23 -3.72 19.67
N LYS A 55 -1.98 -3.85 19.23
CA LYS A 55 -0.77 -3.84 20.08
C LYS A 55 0.30 -3.03 19.41
N LEU A 56 0.81 -2.00 20.09
CA LEU A 56 1.96 -1.27 19.59
C LEU A 56 3.19 -2.19 19.59
N GLN A 57 3.90 -2.22 18.48
CA GLN A 57 5.14 -2.98 18.36
C GLN A 57 6.35 -2.11 18.78
N PRO A 58 7.47 -2.73 19.19
CA PRO A 58 8.67 -1.97 19.56
C PRO A 58 9.12 -1.03 18.43
N ASP A 59 9.48 0.18 18.80
CA ASP A 59 10.03 1.22 17.91
C ASP A 59 9.22 1.52 16.65
N GLU A 60 7.92 1.18 16.65
CA GLU A 60 7.04 1.25 15.47
C GLU A 60 7.02 2.64 14.83
N GLU A 61 6.95 3.72 15.63
CA GLU A 61 6.98 5.10 15.14
C GLU A 61 8.33 5.46 14.53
N ILE A 62 9.42 5.07 15.18
CA ILE A 62 10.79 5.30 14.68
C ILE A 62 10.98 4.61 13.34
N ILE A 63 10.54 3.36 13.25
CA ILE A 63 10.60 2.55 12.02
C ILE A 63 9.75 3.16 10.91
N ALA A 64 8.55 3.68 11.23
CA ALA A 64 7.69 4.37 10.25
C ALA A 64 8.41 5.56 9.62
N ASN A 65 9.11 6.36 10.43
CA ASN A 65 9.90 7.49 9.96
C ASN A 65 11.09 7.04 9.11
N GLN A 66 11.80 5.98 9.50
CA GLN A 66 12.90 5.41 8.72
C GLN A 66 12.45 4.89 7.35
N ILE A 67 11.32 4.16 7.29
CA ILE A 67 10.73 3.71 6.03
C ILE A 67 10.38 4.91 5.15
N THR A 68 9.74 5.92 5.73
CA THR A 68 9.36 7.15 5.02
C THR A 68 10.57 7.84 4.42
N GLU A 69 11.66 7.99 5.19
CA GLU A 69 12.91 8.60 4.73
C GLU A 69 13.51 7.84 3.55
N GLN A 70 13.58 6.51 3.63
CA GLN A 70 14.09 5.66 2.55
C GLN A 70 13.28 5.84 1.26
N ILE A 71 11.95 5.89 1.36
CA ILE A 71 11.07 6.05 0.21
C ILE A 71 11.19 7.46 -0.37
N VAL A 72 11.22 8.50 0.46
CA VAL A 72 11.41 9.89 0.02
C VAL A 72 12.73 10.08 -0.70
N GLN A 73 13.82 9.49 -0.19
CA GLN A 73 15.13 9.50 -0.85
C GLN A 73 15.07 8.79 -2.21
N SER A 74 14.37 7.65 -2.28
CA SER A 74 14.16 6.91 -3.53
C SER A 74 13.42 7.76 -4.56
N ILE A 75 12.31 8.39 -4.20
CA ILE A 75 11.53 9.28 -5.10
C ILE A 75 12.39 10.44 -5.60
N ARG A 76 13.10 11.14 -4.69
CA ARG A 76 13.97 12.26 -5.07
C ARG A 76 15.14 11.86 -5.97
N SER A 77 15.61 10.62 -5.85
CA SER A 77 16.67 10.09 -6.72
C SER A 77 16.18 9.61 -8.08
N GLN A 78 14.91 9.18 -8.16
CA GLN A 78 14.29 8.60 -9.35
C GLN A 78 13.68 9.65 -10.28
N TYR A 79 13.11 10.72 -9.72
CA TYR A 79 12.31 11.68 -10.46
C TYR A 79 12.92 13.08 -10.42
N SER A 80 12.87 13.76 -11.56
CA SER A 80 13.17 15.19 -11.65
C SER A 80 11.97 16.02 -11.16
N SER A 81 12.22 17.29 -10.83
CA SER A 81 11.16 18.26 -10.51
C SER A 81 10.13 18.33 -11.65
N GLY A 82 8.87 18.38 -11.28
CA GLY A 82 7.73 18.40 -12.21
C GLY A 82 7.24 17.03 -12.68
N ASN A 83 7.97 15.93 -12.38
CA ASN A 83 7.66 14.59 -12.90
C ASN A 83 7.64 13.49 -11.81
N ALA A 84 7.57 13.86 -10.54
CA ALA A 84 7.54 12.90 -9.45
C ALA A 84 6.23 12.11 -9.43
N LEU A 85 6.33 10.78 -9.53
CA LEU A 85 5.21 9.85 -9.40
C LEU A 85 5.16 9.27 -7.98
N ARG A 86 4.14 8.45 -7.73
CA ARG A 86 4.02 7.67 -6.48
C ARG A 86 5.15 6.65 -6.39
N ASP A 87 5.61 6.34 -5.20
CA ASP A 87 6.59 5.27 -4.95
C ASP A 87 6.02 3.89 -5.33
N ALA A 88 4.93 3.51 -4.69
CA ALA A 88 4.16 2.33 -5.09
C ALA A 88 2.96 2.75 -5.93
N HIS A 89 2.55 1.86 -6.84
CA HIS A 89 1.42 2.10 -7.72
C HIS A 89 1.54 3.30 -8.70
N PRO A 90 2.73 3.70 -9.20
CA PRO A 90 2.87 4.85 -10.09
C PRO A 90 2.16 4.63 -11.44
N LYS A 91 2.15 3.40 -11.98
CA LYS A 91 1.48 3.10 -13.25
C LYS A 91 -0.02 2.94 -13.05
N ALA A 92 -0.80 3.97 -13.40
CA ALA A 92 -2.27 3.90 -13.43
C ALA A 92 -2.77 3.23 -14.72
N HIS A 93 -3.80 2.39 -14.60
CA HIS A 93 -4.56 1.87 -15.75
C HIS A 93 -5.72 2.80 -16.11
N GLY A 94 -6.26 3.49 -15.13
CA GLY A 94 -7.29 4.50 -15.31
C GLY A 94 -7.70 5.11 -13.97
N CYS A 95 -8.34 6.29 -14.08
CA CYS A 95 -9.00 6.97 -12.99
C CYS A 95 -10.39 7.31 -13.49
N VAL A 96 -11.39 6.64 -12.95
CA VAL A 96 -12.75 6.65 -13.48
C VAL A 96 -13.73 7.22 -12.47
N ARG A 97 -14.79 7.87 -12.95
CA ARG A 97 -15.93 8.27 -12.13
C ARG A 97 -16.79 7.07 -11.85
N ALA A 98 -17.38 7.04 -10.66
CA ALA A 98 -18.31 5.99 -10.23
C ALA A 98 -19.34 6.55 -9.26
N GLU A 99 -20.36 5.76 -9.00
CA GLU A 99 -21.34 5.96 -7.94
C GLU A 99 -21.27 4.77 -6.99
N PHE A 100 -21.29 5.05 -5.71
CA PHE A 100 -21.27 4.06 -4.64
C PHE A 100 -22.63 4.05 -3.95
N HIS A 101 -23.47 3.08 -4.31
CA HIS A 101 -24.82 2.92 -3.81
C HIS A 101 -24.85 1.97 -2.62
N VAL A 102 -25.07 2.48 -1.41
CA VAL A 102 -25.24 1.65 -0.21
C VAL A 102 -26.55 0.87 -0.33
N SER A 103 -26.50 -0.43 -0.05
CA SER A 103 -27.67 -1.30 -0.15
C SER A 103 -28.77 -0.90 0.82
N LYS A 104 -30.03 -0.98 0.39
CA LYS A 104 -31.20 -0.68 1.23
C LYS A 104 -31.34 -1.62 2.42
N SER A 105 -30.90 -2.87 2.23
CA SER A 105 -30.96 -3.90 3.26
C SER A 105 -29.55 -4.45 3.52
N ILE A 106 -28.98 -4.06 4.63
CA ILE A 106 -27.69 -4.57 5.14
C ILE A 106 -27.86 -4.95 6.61
N PRO A 107 -27.08 -5.91 7.13
CA PRO A 107 -27.11 -6.25 8.55
C PRO A 107 -26.93 -5.00 9.43
N LYS A 108 -27.76 -4.85 10.45
CA LYS A 108 -27.80 -3.65 11.32
C LYS A 108 -26.42 -3.31 11.91
N ASN A 109 -25.64 -4.31 12.32
CA ASN A 109 -24.31 -4.16 12.85
C ASN A 109 -23.26 -3.70 11.80
N LEU A 110 -23.58 -3.75 10.49
CA LEU A 110 -22.75 -3.26 9.40
C LEU A 110 -23.22 -1.89 8.88
N ALA A 111 -24.40 -1.42 9.26
CA ALA A 111 -24.96 -0.12 8.90
C ALA A 111 -24.34 1.01 9.75
N GLN A 112 -23.01 1.21 9.64
CA GLN A 112 -22.24 2.14 10.44
C GLN A 112 -21.44 3.09 9.53
N GLY A 113 -21.14 4.30 10.01
CA GLY A 113 -20.34 5.29 9.30
C GLY A 113 -20.95 5.64 7.94
N ILE A 114 -20.23 5.40 6.84
CA ILE A 114 -20.74 5.68 5.48
C ILE A 114 -21.80 4.67 5.00
N PHE A 115 -21.97 3.54 5.67
CA PHE A 115 -22.89 2.46 5.23
C PHE A 115 -24.32 2.67 5.73
N PHE A 116 -24.81 3.92 5.70
CA PHE A 116 -26.23 4.18 5.93
C PHE A 116 -27.07 3.66 4.75
N PRO A 117 -28.10 2.84 5.00
CA PRO A 117 -28.95 2.28 3.95
C PRO A 117 -29.47 3.34 2.97
N ASP A 118 -29.51 2.99 1.68
CA ASP A 118 -30.00 3.83 0.57
C ASP A 118 -29.19 5.13 0.32
N LYS A 119 -28.02 5.31 0.94
CA LYS A 119 -27.13 6.42 0.67
C LYS A 119 -26.34 6.22 -0.61
N THR A 120 -26.20 7.26 -1.40
CA THR A 120 -25.36 7.27 -2.61
C THR A 120 -24.24 8.31 -2.47
N TYR A 121 -23.03 7.92 -2.87
CA TYR A 121 -21.86 8.79 -2.95
C TYR A 121 -21.31 8.78 -4.37
N SER A 122 -20.96 9.95 -4.89
CA SER A 122 -20.08 10.01 -6.06
C SER A 122 -18.69 9.50 -5.67
N ALA A 123 -17.94 8.95 -6.63
CA ALA A 123 -16.63 8.40 -6.36
C ALA A 123 -15.65 8.58 -7.52
N TRP A 124 -14.37 8.61 -7.18
CA TRP A 124 -13.25 8.37 -8.09
C TRP A 124 -12.60 7.04 -7.77
N ILE A 125 -12.33 6.25 -8.80
CA ILE A 125 -11.65 4.96 -8.66
C ILE A 125 -10.38 4.96 -9.50
N ARG A 126 -9.24 4.71 -8.86
CA ARG A 126 -7.95 4.59 -9.52
C ARG A 126 -7.51 3.13 -9.55
N PHE A 127 -7.32 2.58 -10.75
CA PHE A 127 -6.73 1.26 -10.98
C PHE A 127 -5.26 1.39 -11.35
N SER A 128 -4.40 0.47 -10.88
CA SER A 128 -2.95 0.57 -11.07
C SER A 128 -2.23 -0.78 -11.01
N ASN A 129 -0.98 -0.81 -11.48
CA ASN A 129 0.01 -1.82 -11.07
C ASN A 129 0.50 -1.53 -9.64
N ALA A 130 1.02 -2.54 -8.93
CA ALA A 130 1.60 -2.36 -7.60
C ALA A 130 3.09 -2.00 -7.64
N SER A 131 3.82 -2.47 -8.65
CA SER A 131 5.25 -2.18 -8.84
C SER A 131 5.56 -0.68 -8.79
N GLY A 132 6.68 -0.30 -8.16
CA GLY A 132 7.22 1.07 -8.21
C GLY A 132 7.77 1.48 -9.59
N ASP A 133 7.89 0.55 -10.53
CA ASP A 133 8.29 0.85 -11.92
C ASP A 133 7.08 1.23 -12.78
N ALA A 134 6.94 2.52 -13.07
CA ALA A 134 5.86 3.05 -13.90
C ALA A 134 5.89 2.55 -15.35
N THR A 135 7.02 2.03 -15.82
CA THR A 135 7.21 1.53 -17.19
C THR A 135 6.94 0.03 -17.33
N ARG A 136 6.77 -0.67 -16.18
CA ARG A 136 6.56 -2.13 -16.16
C ARG A 136 5.39 -2.54 -17.03
N ALA A 137 5.62 -3.46 -17.95
CA ALA A 137 4.56 -3.97 -18.82
C ALA A 137 3.53 -4.80 -18.04
N ASP A 138 2.26 -4.73 -18.46
CA ASP A 138 1.13 -5.33 -17.74
C ASP A 138 1.10 -6.87 -17.82
N ASP A 139 1.84 -7.47 -18.80
CA ASP A 139 2.05 -8.92 -18.90
C ASP A 139 3.00 -9.48 -17.83
N LYS A 140 3.76 -8.61 -17.17
CA LYS A 140 4.67 -9.02 -16.10
C LYS A 140 3.91 -9.30 -14.81
N LYS A 141 4.42 -10.28 -14.06
CA LYS A 141 3.89 -10.63 -12.74
C LYS A 141 3.89 -9.43 -11.82
N ASP A 142 2.71 -9.02 -11.36
CA ASP A 142 2.52 -7.89 -10.47
C ASP A 142 1.15 -7.97 -9.78
N ALA A 143 1.03 -7.43 -8.59
CA ALA A 143 -0.26 -7.20 -7.97
C ALA A 143 -0.95 -5.98 -8.64
N ARG A 144 -2.27 -5.89 -8.49
CA ARG A 144 -3.07 -4.78 -9.05
C ARG A 144 -3.75 -4.04 -7.93
N GLY A 145 -3.75 -2.71 -8.03
CA GLY A 145 -4.35 -1.82 -7.05
C GLY A 145 -5.69 -1.26 -7.50
N MET A 146 -6.59 -1.08 -6.53
CA MET A 146 -7.83 -0.33 -6.65
C MET A 146 -7.91 0.63 -5.45
N ALA A 147 -7.93 1.93 -5.71
CA ALA A 147 -8.17 2.95 -4.71
C ALA A 147 -9.50 3.64 -5.01
N ILE A 148 -10.40 3.71 -4.04
CA ILE A 148 -11.71 4.37 -4.14
C ILE A 148 -11.67 5.60 -3.26
N LYS A 149 -12.09 6.76 -3.78
CA LYS A 149 -12.34 7.99 -3.03
C LYS A 149 -13.80 8.34 -3.17
N LEU A 150 -14.58 8.24 -2.08
CA LEU A 150 -15.95 8.71 -1.99
C LEU A 150 -15.99 10.20 -1.76
N LEU A 151 -16.97 10.88 -2.32
CA LEU A 151 -17.19 12.32 -2.24
C LEU A 151 -18.48 12.62 -1.47
N GLY A 152 -18.56 13.80 -0.84
CA GLY A 152 -19.72 14.22 -0.09
C GLY A 152 -19.89 13.50 1.26
N VAL A 153 -18.80 12.92 1.78
CA VAL A 153 -18.80 12.25 3.09
C VAL A 153 -18.63 13.29 4.19
N SER A 154 -19.72 13.64 4.84
CA SER A 154 -19.76 14.60 5.97
C SER A 154 -19.14 13.99 7.23
N GLY A 155 -18.66 14.84 8.14
CA GLY A 155 -18.08 14.48 9.42
C GLY A 155 -16.57 14.68 9.48
N LYS A 156 -16.06 14.91 10.70
CA LYS A 156 -14.64 15.14 10.96
C LYS A 156 -13.82 13.89 10.60
N LYS A 157 -12.77 14.08 9.78
CA LYS A 157 -11.85 13.00 9.41
C LYS A 157 -10.78 12.82 10.48
N ILE A 158 -10.22 11.62 10.54
CA ILE A 158 -9.16 11.28 11.51
C ILE A 158 -7.77 11.74 11.09
N LEU A 159 -7.59 12.14 9.84
CA LEU A 159 -6.34 12.71 9.34
C LEU A 159 -6.33 14.21 9.65
N GLU A 160 -5.37 14.66 10.45
CA GLU A 160 -5.33 15.98 11.05
C GLU A 160 -5.31 17.12 10.00
N ASN A 161 -4.58 16.93 8.89
CA ASN A 161 -4.49 17.94 7.83
C ASN A 161 -5.74 18.01 6.95
N ASP A 162 -6.64 17.03 7.05
CA ASP A 162 -7.83 16.89 6.22
C ASP A 162 -9.11 16.69 7.04
N GLU A 163 -9.15 17.15 8.27
CA GLU A 163 -10.30 16.99 9.18
C GLU A 163 -11.63 17.44 8.57
N GLN A 164 -11.60 18.48 7.73
CA GLN A 164 -12.78 19.06 7.08
C GLN A 164 -13.01 18.53 5.66
N ALA A 165 -12.18 17.61 5.17
CA ALA A 165 -12.36 17.03 3.84
C ALA A 165 -13.68 16.25 3.77
N LEU A 166 -14.37 16.38 2.63
CA LEU A 166 -15.62 15.67 2.38
C LEU A 166 -15.40 14.36 1.63
N THR A 167 -14.32 13.64 1.98
CA THR A 167 -13.92 12.40 1.28
C THR A 167 -13.71 11.24 2.24
N GLN A 168 -13.79 10.01 1.71
CA GLN A 168 -13.47 8.75 2.40
C GLN A 168 -12.77 7.83 1.43
N ASP A 169 -11.60 7.30 1.81
CA ASP A 169 -10.81 6.45 0.93
C ASP A 169 -10.83 4.97 1.33
N PHE A 170 -10.81 4.09 0.32
CA PHE A 170 -10.57 2.65 0.48
C PHE A 170 -9.42 2.22 -0.43
N ILE A 171 -8.39 1.59 0.16
CA ILE A 171 -7.18 1.16 -0.55
C ILE A 171 -7.14 -0.36 -0.57
N MET A 172 -7.11 -0.93 -1.77
CA MET A 172 -7.20 -2.36 -1.99
C MET A 172 -6.21 -2.85 -3.04
N ILE A 173 -5.84 -4.14 -2.95
CA ILE A 173 -5.14 -4.86 -4.01
C ILE A 173 -5.86 -6.16 -4.33
N ASN A 174 -5.54 -6.79 -5.46
CA ASN A 174 -6.12 -8.06 -5.89
C ASN A 174 -5.52 -9.29 -5.16
N HIS A 175 -5.21 -9.14 -3.87
CA HIS A 175 -4.74 -10.22 -2.99
C HIS A 175 -5.28 -10.01 -1.56
N PRO A 176 -5.73 -11.09 -0.86
CA PRO A 176 -6.45 -10.94 0.41
C PRO A 176 -5.59 -10.59 1.62
N VAL A 177 -4.27 -10.70 1.52
CA VAL A 177 -3.33 -10.47 2.63
C VAL A 177 -2.16 -9.59 2.21
N PHE A 178 -1.52 -8.97 3.17
CA PHE A 178 -0.26 -8.29 2.98
C PHE A 178 0.91 -9.27 3.10
N PHE A 179 2.10 -8.87 2.68
CA PHE A 179 3.27 -9.75 2.65
C PHE A 179 4.17 -9.60 3.88
N VAL A 180 3.87 -8.66 4.78
CA VAL A 180 4.60 -8.43 6.03
C VAL A 180 3.65 -7.91 7.12
N ASP A 181 3.89 -8.28 8.39
CA ASP A 181 3.11 -7.84 9.54
C ASP A 181 3.99 -7.17 10.62
N GLU A 182 5.31 -7.29 10.53
CA GLU A 182 6.26 -6.68 11.46
C GLU A 182 6.90 -5.44 10.84
N PRO A 183 6.87 -4.26 11.51
CA PRO A 183 7.48 -3.02 11.02
C PRO A 183 8.96 -3.16 10.62
N LEU A 184 9.77 -3.83 11.46
CA LEU A 184 11.20 -4.02 11.19
C LEU A 184 11.46 -4.83 9.91
N ARG A 185 10.66 -5.87 9.65
CA ARG A 185 10.74 -6.62 8.39
C ARG A 185 10.35 -5.77 7.19
N TYR A 186 9.37 -4.87 7.38
CA TYR A 186 8.97 -3.96 6.32
C TYR A 186 10.09 -2.95 6.00
N LEU A 187 10.76 -2.41 7.02
CA LEU A 187 11.94 -1.55 6.83
C LEU A 187 13.04 -2.29 6.05
N SER A 188 13.42 -3.51 6.49
CA SER A 188 14.43 -4.31 5.80
C SER A 188 14.06 -4.59 4.33
N PHE A 189 12.78 -4.88 4.05
CA PHE A 189 12.29 -5.06 2.70
C PHE A 189 12.44 -3.78 1.85
N ILE A 190 12.10 -2.62 2.39
CA ILE A 190 12.25 -1.33 1.68
C ILE A 190 13.71 -1.01 1.40
N GLU A 191 14.61 -1.21 2.39
CA GLU A 191 16.05 -1.02 2.22
C GLU A 191 16.63 -1.92 1.12
N ASP A 192 16.24 -3.19 1.11
CA ASP A 192 16.72 -4.16 0.12
C ASP A 192 16.18 -3.86 -1.28
N THR A 193 14.92 -3.46 -1.38
CA THR A 193 14.26 -3.12 -2.65
C THR A 193 14.86 -1.86 -3.27
N ASN A 194 15.13 -0.84 -2.47
CA ASN A 194 15.70 0.44 -2.92
C ASN A 194 17.20 0.37 -3.18
N SER A 195 17.86 -0.71 -2.76
CA SER A 195 19.30 -0.88 -2.96
C SER A 195 19.67 -1.15 -4.42
N LYS A 196 20.76 -0.55 -4.88
CA LYS A 196 21.41 -0.89 -6.16
C LYS A 196 22.20 -2.20 -6.10
N SER A 197 22.47 -2.74 -4.91
CA SER A 197 23.23 -3.96 -4.69
C SER A 197 22.41 -5.20 -5.04
N THR A 198 22.93 -6.05 -5.93
CA THR A 198 22.33 -7.35 -6.25
C THR A 198 22.23 -8.26 -5.03
N LEU A 199 23.21 -8.22 -4.12
CA LEU A 199 23.21 -9.02 -2.89
C LEU A 199 22.04 -8.64 -1.97
N LYS A 200 21.75 -7.32 -1.83
CA LYS A 200 20.59 -6.87 -1.06
C LYS A 200 19.28 -7.30 -1.71
N LYS A 201 19.16 -7.28 -3.02
CA LYS A 201 17.98 -7.80 -3.73
C LYS A 201 17.78 -9.30 -3.53
N LEU A 202 18.87 -10.08 -3.43
CA LEU A 202 18.81 -11.51 -3.10
C LEU A 202 18.42 -11.74 -1.62
N HIS A 203 18.58 -10.77 -0.74
CA HIS A 203 18.19 -10.84 0.66
C HIS A 203 16.68 -10.64 0.88
N ILE A 204 15.92 -10.11 -0.09
CA ILE A 204 14.47 -9.82 0.03
C ILE A 204 13.67 -11.01 0.59
N PRO A 205 13.82 -12.27 0.15
CA PRO A 205 13.10 -13.40 0.73
C PRO A 205 13.40 -13.64 2.21
N PHE A 206 14.62 -13.33 2.66
CA PHE A 206 15.00 -13.44 4.07
C PHE A 206 14.37 -12.31 4.91
N ALA A 207 14.36 -11.08 4.39
CA ALA A 207 13.68 -9.95 5.02
C ALA A 207 12.19 -10.24 5.22
N LEU A 208 11.50 -10.77 4.21
CA LEU A 208 10.09 -11.14 4.28
C LEU A 208 9.82 -12.42 5.08
N GLY A 209 10.81 -13.33 5.18
CA GLY A 209 10.61 -14.67 5.69
C GLY A 209 9.78 -15.56 4.77
N PHE A 210 9.64 -16.84 5.12
CA PHE A 210 8.98 -17.82 4.26
C PHE A 210 7.54 -17.46 3.90
N LYS A 211 6.72 -17.14 4.90
CA LYS A 211 5.30 -16.80 4.69
C LYS A 211 5.13 -15.51 3.92
N GLY A 212 5.91 -14.47 4.27
CA GLY A 212 5.87 -13.19 3.57
C GLY A 212 6.26 -13.32 2.10
N THR A 213 7.29 -14.13 1.81
CA THR A 213 7.71 -14.44 0.45
C THR A 213 6.60 -15.16 -0.33
N LEU A 214 5.92 -16.15 0.27
CA LEU A 214 4.79 -16.82 -0.38
C LEU A 214 3.62 -15.86 -0.66
N ASN A 215 3.30 -14.98 0.28
CA ASN A 215 2.26 -13.96 0.09
C ASN A 215 2.63 -12.96 -1.02
N ALA A 216 3.88 -12.50 -1.05
CA ALA A 216 4.37 -11.59 -2.11
C ALA A 216 4.33 -12.26 -3.49
N LEU A 217 4.75 -13.52 -3.58
CA LEU A 217 4.66 -14.31 -4.81
C LEU A 217 3.20 -14.56 -5.23
N GLY A 218 2.30 -14.87 -4.28
CA GLY A 218 0.87 -15.05 -4.52
C GLY A 218 0.23 -13.79 -5.07
N ALA A 219 0.50 -12.63 -4.46
CA ALA A 219 0.03 -11.35 -4.93
C ALA A 219 0.52 -11.03 -6.35
N SER A 220 1.81 -11.27 -6.61
CA SER A 220 2.43 -10.98 -7.91
C SER A 220 1.97 -11.92 -9.03
N ASN A 221 1.60 -13.17 -8.71
CA ASN A 221 1.21 -14.17 -9.72
C ASN A 221 -0.21 -13.99 -10.28
N SER A 222 -0.95 -13.03 -9.76
CA SER A 222 -2.32 -12.78 -10.20
C SER A 222 -2.34 -12.20 -11.62
N LYS A 223 -2.87 -12.97 -12.56
CA LYS A 223 -3.13 -12.52 -13.94
C LYS A 223 -4.57 -12.04 -14.02
N ILE A 224 -4.78 -10.83 -14.51
CA ILE A 224 -6.10 -10.27 -14.83
C ILE A 224 -6.11 -9.83 -16.29
N SER A 225 -7.28 -9.92 -16.92
CA SER A 225 -7.50 -9.44 -18.30
C SER A 225 -8.01 -8.00 -18.33
N ASN A 226 -8.70 -7.58 -17.24
CA ASN A 226 -9.31 -6.26 -17.12
C ASN A 226 -9.37 -5.86 -15.63
N PRO A 227 -9.02 -4.63 -15.26
CA PRO A 227 -9.09 -4.17 -13.88
C PRO A 227 -10.47 -4.32 -13.24
N VAL A 228 -11.55 -4.11 -13.99
CA VAL A 228 -12.94 -4.23 -13.46
C VAL A 228 -13.46 -5.65 -13.37
N GLN A 229 -12.70 -6.64 -13.84
CA GLN A 229 -13.02 -8.07 -13.71
C GLN A 229 -12.22 -8.77 -12.60
N ALA A 230 -11.42 -8.03 -11.85
CA ALA A 230 -10.67 -8.57 -10.73
C ALA A 230 -11.39 -8.34 -9.40
N ARG A 231 -11.15 -9.21 -8.43
CA ARG A 231 -11.50 -8.98 -7.03
C ARG A 231 -10.36 -8.29 -6.31
N TYR A 232 -10.70 -7.36 -5.42
CA TYR A 232 -9.78 -6.58 -4.61
C TYR A 232 -10.10 -6.71 -3.12
N TRP A 233 -9.08 -6.63 -2.26
CA TRP A 233 -9.19 -6.74 -0.81
C TRP A 233 -8.38 -5.63 -0.12
N SER A 234 -8.85 -5.18 1.03
CA SER A 234 -8.13 -4.20 1.86
C SER A 234 -6.84 -4.75 2.47
N MET A 235 -6.61 -6.06 2.41
CA MET A 235 -5.51 -6.82 3.02
C MET A 235 -5.48 -6.75 4.56
N VAL A 236 -5.57 -5.56 5.11
CA VAL A 236 -5.48 -5.19 6.52
C VAL A 236 -6.85 -4.77 7.08
N PRO A 237 -7.07 -4.90 8.39
CA PRO A 237 -8.36 -4.59 8.98
C PRO A 237 -8.57 -3.10 9.24
N TYR A 238 -9.84 -2.78 9.45
CA TYR A 238 -10.35 -1.46 9.80
C TYR A 238 -11.37 -1.62 10.94
N GLN A 239 -11.60 -0.55 11.68
CA GLN A 239 -12.74 -0.41 12.56
C GLN A 239 -14.01 -0.22 11.73
N LEU A 240 -15.14 -0.69 12.24
CA LEU A 240 -16.47 -0.34 11.76
C LEU A 240 -17.33 0.02 12.98
N GLY A 241 -17.85 1.25 13.00
CA GLY A 241 -18.66 1.78 14.08
C GLY A 241 -17.84 2.45 15.19
N LEU A 242 -18.55 2.95 16.20
CA LEU A 242 -18.00 3.64 17.38
C LEU A 242 -18.51 3.03 18.68
N GLY A 243 -17.89 3.40 19.80
CA GLY A 243 -18.32 2.98 21.13
C GLY A 243 -18.23 1.47 21.33
N ALA A 244 -19.20 0.91 22.07
CA ALA A 244 -19.24 -0.51 22.43
C ALA A 244 -19.57 -1.43 21.25
N ASP A 245 -20.26 -0.92 20.22
CA ASP A 245 -20.70 -1.70 19.07
C ASP A 245 -19.63 -1.76 17.95
N ARG A 246 -18.47 -1.11 18.15
CA ARG A 246 -17.40 -1.11 17.15
C ARG A 246 -16.79 -2.50 16.99
N GLN A 247 -16.45 -2.85 15.77
CA GLN A 247 -15.86 -4.14 15.42
C GLN A 247 -14.74 -4.00 14.39
N ALA A 248 -13.84 -5.00 14.34
CA ALA A 248 -12.84 -5.07 13.31
C ALA A 248 -13.42 -5.74 12.05
N VAL A 249 -13.15 -5.15 10.88
CA VAL A 249 -13.61 -5.64 9.58
C VAL A 249 -12.51 -5.59 8.54
N LYS A 250 -12.65 -6.35 7.45
CA LYS A 250 -11.91 -6.16 6.20
C LYS A 250 -12.88 -5.81 5.08
N TYR A 251 -12.39 -5.11 4.05
CA TYR A 251 -13.17 -4.73 2.88
C TYR A 251 -12.75 -5.53 1.65
N SER A 252 -13.68 -5.72 0.71
CA SER A 252 -13.41 -6.29 -0.60
C SER A 252 -14.30 -5.65 -1.65
N ALA A 253 -13.83 -5.62 -2.90
CA ALA A 253 -14.65 -5.28 -4.06
C ALA A 253 -14.49 -6.35 -5.11
N ARG A 254 -15.60 -6.78 -5.75
CA ARG A 254 -15.58 -7.78 -6.80
C ARG A 254 -16.57 -7.43 -7.91
N PRO A 255 -16.38 -7.90 -9.15
CA PRO A 255 -17.36 -7.70 -10.21
C PRO A 255 -18.72 -8.35 -9.83
N CYS A 256 -19.83 -7.71 -10.23
CA CYS A 256 -21.18 -8.26 -10.01
C CYS A 256 -21.41 -9.56 -10.78
N SER A 257 -20.75 -9.70 -11.92
CA SER A 257 -20.74 -10.94 -12.72
C SER A 257 -19.35 -11.12 -13.32
N LEU A 258 -18.85 -12.34 -13.30
CA LEU A 258 -17.64 -12.72 -14.02
C LEU A 258 -18.04 -13.00 -15.48
N ASN A 259 -17.96 -11.98 -16.32
CA ASN A 259 -18.07 -12.17 -17.76
C ASN A 259 -16.69 -12.54 -18.30
N ALA A 260 -16.62 -13.56 -19.14
CA ALA A 260 -15.44 -13.81 -19.94
C ALA A 260 -15.33 -12.67 -20.99
N ASP A 261 -14.74 -11.55 -20.60
CA ASP A 261 -14.37 -10.54 -21.58
C ASP A 261 -13.38 -11.17 -22.58
N THR A 262 -13.59 -10.92 -23.86
CA THR A 262 -12.64 -11.31 -24.92
C THR A 262 -11.26 -10.76 -24.53
N MET A 263 -10.33 -11.68 -24.30
CA MET A 263 -8.97 -11.30 -23.93
C MET A 263 -8.34 -10.47 -25.04
N LEU A 264 -8.17 -9.17 -24.81
CA LEU A 264 -7.37 -8.33 -25.67
C LEU A 264 -5.95 -8.90 -25.77
N ASN A 265 -5.25 -8.63 -26.84
CA ASN A 265 -3.87 -9.07 -27.04
C ASN A 265 -3.00 -8.63 -25.86
N GLN A 266 -2.67 -9.57 -24.97
CA GLN A 266 -1.91 -9.32 -23.73
C GLN A 266 -0.42 -9.01 -23.99
N SER A 267 0.05 -9.09 -25.23
CA SER A 267 1.43 -8.70 -25.59
C SER A 267 1.66 -7.19 -25.64
N TYR A 268 0.60 -6.38 -25.56
CA TYR A 268 0.75 -4.92 -25.49
C TYR A 268 1.09 -4.47 -24.06
N PRO A 269 2.15 -3.65 -23.86
CA PRO A 269 2.64 -3.29 -22.52
C PRO A 269 1.62 -2.60 -21.60
N ASN A 270 0.59 -1.97 -22.17
CA ASN A 270 -0.45 -1.23 -21.46
C ASN A 270 -1.84 -1.84 -21.70
N PHE A 271 -1.94 -3.17 -21.88
CA PHE A 271 -3.19 -3.81 -22.26
C PHE A 271 -4.29 -3.65 -21.21
N LEU A 272 -3.97 -3.52 -19.92
CA LEU A 272 -4.98 -3.32 -18.86
C LEU A 272 -5.67 -1.95 -18.98
N ARG A 273 -4.93 -0.90 -19.33
CA ARG A 273 -5.53 0.40 -19.64
C ARG A 273 -6.42 0.30 -20.89
N ALA A 274 -5.95 -0.36 -21.94
CA ALA A 274 -6.71 -0.54 -23.16
C ALA A 274 -7.99 -1.35 -22.91
N ALA A 275 -7.94 -2.42 -22.10
CA ALA A 275 -9.09 -3.24 -21.77
C ALA A 275 -10.14 -2.46 -20.94
N LEU A 276 -9.69 -1.67 -19.96
CA LEU A 276 -10.56 -0.80 -19.19
C LEU A 276 -11.25 0.25 -20.09
N GLN A 277 -10.49 0.87 -20.99
CA GLN A 277 -10.98 1.88 -21.93
C GLN A 277 -11.98 1.28 -22.92
N ASP A 278 -11.68 0.12 -23.52
CA ASP A 278 -12.58 -0.57 -24.42
C ASP A 278 -13.91 -0.93 -23.73
N THR A 279 -13.84 -1.40 -22.50
CA THR A 279 -15.04 -1.71 -21.71
C THR A 279 -15.89 -0.48 -21.43
N LEU A 280 -15.28 0.59 -20.88
CA LEU A 280 -16.03 1.77 -20.44
C LEU A 280 -16.47 2.68 -21.61
N ASN A 281 -15.90 2.53 -22.81
CA ASN A 281 -16.42 3.17 -24.01
C ASN A 281 -17.72 2.54 -24.51
N LYS A 282 -18.04 1.30 -24.08
CA LYS A 282 -19.16 0.51 -24.63
C LYS A 282 -20.30 0.28 -23.64
N LYS A 283 -20.01 0.19 -22.34
CA LYS A 283 -21.01 -0.22 -21.34
C LYS A 283 -20.65 0.26 -19.93
N ASP A 284 -21.67 0.33 -19.10
CA ASP A 284 -21.54 0.46 -17.66
C ASP A 284 -20.91 -0.80 -17.05
N VAL A 285 -20.27 -0.63 -15.91
CA VAL A 285 -19.70 -1.72 -15.11
C VAL A 285 -20.27 -1.70 -13.70
N CYS A 286 -20.55 -2.89 -13.17
CA CYS A 286 -21.02 -3.10 -11.81
C CYS A 286 -19.95 -3.86 -11.01
N MET A 287 -19.64 -3.36 -9.80
CA MET A 287 -18.90 -4.10 -8.79
C MET A 287 -19.67 -4.11 -7.46
N GLU A 288 -19.54 -5.18 -6.69
CA GLU A 288 -20.04 -5.25 -5.32
C GLU A 288 -18.98 -4.81 -4.34
N PHE A 289 -19.35 -3.99 -3.35
CA PHE A 289 -18.51 -3.67 -2.20
C PHE A 289 -18.96 -4.47 -0.99
N LEU A 290 -18.00 -5.10 -0.30
CA LEU A 290 -18.23 -6.15 0.67
C LEU A 290 -17.50 -5.84 1.97
N ILE A 291 -18.11 -6.23 3.10
CA ILE A 291 -17.52 -6.22 4.43
C ILE A 291 -17.37 -7.64 4.96
N GLN A 292 -16.21 -7.93 5.54
CA GLN A 292 -15.91 -9.16 6.27
C GLN A 292 -15.73 -8.84 7.75
N PRO A 293 -16.74 -9.08 8.62
CA PRO A 293 -16.58 -8.90 10.05
C PRO A 293 -15.63 -9.93 10.66
N ARG A 294 -14.87 -9.52 11.67
CA ARG A 294 -14.12 -10.44 12.52
C ARG A 294 -15.08 -11.28 13.36
N THR A 295 -15.00 -12.60 13.24
CA THR A 295 -15.87 -13.55 13.97
C THR A 295 -15.16 -14.26 15.10
N SER A 296 -13.84 -14.11 15.24
CA SER A 296 -13.05 -14.82 16.23
C SER A 296 -11.83 -14.02 16.69
N ASN A 297 -11.47 -14.13 17.97
CA ASN A 297 -10.23 -13.55 18.49
C ASN A 297 -8.95 -14.15 17.89
N LYS A 298 -9.05 -15.28 17.18
CA LYS A 298 -7.93 -15.85 16.40
C LYS A 298 -7.64 -15.07 15.11
N MET A 299 -8.57 -14.22 14.67
CA MET A 299 -8.41 -13.28 13.56
C MET A 299 -7.74 -12.01 14.07
N LEU A 300 -6.42 -12.05 14.27
CA LEU A 300 -5.64 -10.96 14.86
C LEU A 300 -5.61 -9.75 13.91
N VAL A 301 -5.84 -8.55 14.44
CA VAL A 301 -5.79 -7.30 13.67
C VAL A 301 -4.36 -6.90 13.31
N GLU A 302 -3.38 -7.29 14.13
CA GLU A 302 -1.96 -7.05 13.85
C GLU A 302 -1.37 -8.00 12.80
N ASN A 303 -2.01 -9.15 12.54
CA ASN A 303 -1.48 -10.12 11.60
C ASN A 303 -2.03 -9.91 10.19
N SER A 304 -1.40 -9.02 9.44
CA SER A 304 -1.75 -8.71 8.06
C SER A 304 -1.44 -9.83 7.07
N MET A 305 -0.56 -10.79 7.43
CA MET A 305 -0.19 -11.93 6.60
C MET A 305 -1.17 -13.11 6.69
N ASN A 306 -2.18 -13.05 7.58
CA ASN A 306 -3.19 -14.08 7.71
C ASN A 306 -4.50 -13.68 7.06
N GLU A 307 -4.97 -14.55 6.17
CA GLU A 307 -6.30 -14.41 5.61
C GLU A 307 -7.37 -14.78 6.64
N TRP A 308 -8.41 -13.96 6.74
CA TRP A 308 -9.63 -14.32 7.40
C TRP A 308 -10.44 -15.18 6.44
N LYS A 309 -10.48 -16.48 6.66
CA LYS A 309 -11.10 -17.43 5.74
C LYS A 309 -12.61 -17.20 5.63
N GLU A 310 -13.14 -17.17 4.41
CA GLU A 310 -14.55 -16.86 4.13
C GLU A 310 -15.54 -17.90 4.71
N ASP A 311 -15.11 -19.15 4.87
CA ASP A 311 -15.90 -20.20 5.54
C ASP A 311 -16.07 -19.96 7.05
N LYS A 312 -15.20 -19.14 7.66
CA LYS A 312 -15.26 -18.76 9.08
C LYS A 312 -15.78 -17.34 9.27
N ALA A 313 -15.54 -16.45 8.34
CA ALA A 313 -15.95 -15.04 8.36
C ALA A 313 -16.42 -14.65 6.96
N PRO A 314 -17.71 -14.83 6.64
CA PRO A 314 -18.23 -14.53 5.31
C PRO A 314 -18.22 -13.03 5.01
N PHE A 315 -18.10 -12.70 3.72
CA PHE A 315 -18.30 -11.36 3.21
C PHE A 315 -19.77 -11.04 3.00
N TYR A 316 -20.19 -9.87 3.42
CA TYR A 316 -21.54 -9.33 3.23
C TYR A 316 -21.50 -8.18 2.24
N LYS A 317 -22.33 -8.23 1.20
CA LYS A 317 -22.52 -7.11 0.29
C LYS A 317 -23.20 -5.95 1.05
N VAL A 318 -22.57 -4.78 1.02
CA VAL A 318 -23.09 -3.57 1.67
C VAL A 318 -23.31 -2.43 0.68
N ALA A 319 -22.69 -2.48 -0.49
CA ALA A 319 -22.92 -1.50 -1.54
C ALA A 319 -22.69 -2.08 -2.93
N THR A 320 -23.17 -1.34 -3.93
CA THR A 320 -22.88 -1.56 -5.35
C THR A 320 -22.11 -0.36 -5.87
N ILE A 321 -21.01 -0.60 -6.55
CA ILE A 321 -20.25 0.40 -7.27
C ILE A 321 -20.72 0.35 -8.73
N HIS A 322 -21.31 1.43 -9.19
CA HIS A 322 -21.69 1.62 -10.59
C HIS A 322 -20.65 2.51 -11.25
N ILE A 323 -19.99 2.01 -12.27
CA ILE A 323 -19.02 2.76 -13.09
C ILE A 323 -19.71 2.99 -14.44
N PRO A 324 -20.19 4.21 -14.73
CA PRO A 324 -20.92 4.49 -15.97
C PRO A 324 -19.99 4.42 -17.17
N GLN A 325 -20.57 4.18 -18.35
CA GLN A 325 -19.89 4.36 -19.62
C GLN A 325 -19.28 5.74 -19.70
N GLN A 326 -17.99 5.83 -19.99
CA GLN A 326 -17.26 7.08 -20.00
C GLN A 326 -15.95 7.03 -20.76
N VAL A 327 -15.55 8.19 -21.29
CA VAL A 327 -14.17 8.43 -21.76
C VAL A 327 -13.38 8.99 -20.58
N PHE A 328 -12.36 8.26 -20.12
CA PHE A 328 -11.57 8.66 -18.95
C PHE A 328 -10.10 8.95 -19.26
N ASN A 329 -9.59 8.54 -20.43
CA ASN A 329 -8.18 8.64 -20.77
C ASN A 329 -7.87 9.97 -21.49
N THR A 330 -8.20 11.10 -20.87
CA THR A 330 -7.85 12.43 -21.34
C THR A 330 -6.65 12.98 -20.56
N PRO A 331 -5.82 13.87 -21.16
CA PRO A 331 -4.68 14.48 -20.47
C PRO A 331 -5.09 15.17 -19.16
N ASP A 332 -6.20 15.93 -19.17
CA ASP A 332 -6.68 16.67 -18.01
C ASP A 332 -7.14 15.74 -16.87
N GLN A 333 -7.88 14.67 -17.20
CA GLN A 333 -8.33 13.69 -16.20
C GLN A 333 -7.15 12.89 -15.64
N ASN A 334 -6.16 12.54 -16.46
CA ASN A 334 -4.94 11.89 -16.00
C ASN A 334 -4.14 12.81 -15.07
N LYS A 335 -3.99 14.10 -15.40
CA LYS A 335 -3.33 15.09 -14.55
C LYS A 335 -4.07 15.31 -13.24
N PHE A 336 -5.40 15.45 -13.30
CA PHE A 336 -6.26 15.55 -12.11
C PHE A 336 -6.05 14.32 -11.21
N CYS A 337 -6.15 13.12 -11.75
CA CYS A 337 -5.97 11.89 -10.99
C CYS A 337 -4.58 11.74 -10.38
N GLU A 338 -3.53 12.21 -11.07
CA GLU A 338 -2.19 12.18 -10.52
C GLU A 338 -2.04 13.14 -9.33
N ASN A 339 -2.78 14.23 -9.31
CA ASN A 339 -2.80 15.18 -8.19
C ASN A 339 -3.76 14.79 -7.04
N LEU A 340 -4.58 13.74 -7.21
CA LEU A 340 -5.34 13.18 -6.08
C LEU A 340 -4.40 12.49 -5.10
N SER A 341 -4.69 12.61 -3.83
CA SER A 341 -4.09 11.81 -2.76
C SER A 341 -5.07 10.71 -2.31
N PHE A 342 -4.56 9.50 -2.14
CA PHE A 342 -5.34 8.37 -1.61
C PHE A 342 -4.62 7.81 -0.40
N THR A 343 -5.30 7.76 0.74
CA THR A 343 -4.75 7.18 1.96
C THR A 343 -5.86 6.49 2.77
N PRO A 344 -5.58 5.34 3.42
CA PRO A 344 -6.58 4.71 4.27
C PRO A 344 -6.99 5.59 5.47
N TRP A 345 -6.23 6.66 5.76
CA TRP A 345 -6.49 7.58 6.86
C TRP A 345 -7.38 8.78 6.49
N HIS A 346 -7.71 8.98 5.20
CA HIS A 346 -8.85 9.80 4.78
C HIS A 346 -10.14 9.07 5.12
N SER A 347 -10.49 9.05 6.40
CA SER A 347 -11.63 8.29 6.87
C SER A 347 -12.32 8.94 8.06
N LEU A 348 -13.59 8.60 8.24
CA LEU A 348 -14.33 8.88 9.47
C LEU A 348 -13.74 8.03 10.62
N PRO A 349 -13.94 8.46 11.89
CA PRO A 349 -13.55 7.67 13.05
C PRO A 349 -14.15 6.25 13.05
N GLU A 350 -15.37 6.08 12.52
CA GLU A 350 -16.05 4.79 12.37
C GLU A 350 -15.30 3.80 11.46
N HIS A 351 -14.40 4.31 10.62
CA HIS A 351 -13.64 3.52 9.64
C HIS A 351 -12.13 3.58 9.89
N LYS A 352 -11.72 3.83 11.14
CA LYS A 352 -10.31 3.94 11.51
C LYS A 352 -9.51 2.72 11.04
N PRO A 353 -8.37 2.90 10.32
CA PRO A 353 -7.45 1.81 9.99
C PRO A 353 -6.87 1.16 11.25
N LEU A 354 -6.77 -0.17 11.28
CA LEU A 354 -6.27 -0.95 12.42
C LEU A 354 -4.99 -1.72 12.06
N GLY A 355 -4.16 -1.94 13.08
CA GLY A 355 -2.94 -2.75 13.01
C GLY A 355 -1.71 -1.97 12.57
N ALA A 356 -0.52 -2.52 12.91
CA ALA A 356 0.78 -1.89 12.68
C ALA A 356 0.97 -1.40 11.24
N ILE A 357 0.66 -2.24 10.25
CA ILE A 357 0.83 -1.86 8.84
C ILE A 357 0.00 -0.64 8.47
N ASN A 358 -1.24 -0.52 8.96
CA ASN A 358 -2.04 0.68 8.72
C ASN A 358 -1.53 1.90 9.47
N ARG A 359 -0.99 1.73 10.69
CA ARG A 359 -0.38 2.84 11.45
C ARG A 359 0.87 3.38 10.75
N LEU A 360 1.75 2.49 10.25
CA LEU A 360 2.88 2.88 9.39
C LEU A 360 2.42 3.66 8.16
N ARG A 361 1.35 3.21 7.50
CA ARG A 361 0.80 3.83 6.28
C ARG A 361 0.34 5.27 6.52
N LYS A 362 -0.05 5.69 7.73
CA LYS A 362 -0.36 7.10 8.02
C LYS A 362 0.84 7.99 7.71
N VAL A 363 1.95 7.70 8.36
CA VAL A 363 3.18 8.51 8.25
C VAL A 363 3.74 8.46 6.83
N ILE A 364 3.80 7.25 6.25
CA ILE A 364 4.37 7.01 4.93
C ILE A 364 3.56 7.73 3.85
N TYR A 365 2.25 7.53 3.78
CA TYR A 365 1.41 8.06 2.70
C TYR A 365 1.34 9.58 2.71
N GLU A 366 1.21 10.20 3.89
CA GLU A 366 1.14 11.65 4.00
C GLU A 366 2.46 12.30 3.58
N ASN A 367 3.59 11.86 4.12
CA ASN A 367 4.88 12.44 3.76
C ASN A 367 5.22 12.24 2.27
N ILE A 368 4.94 11.06 1.71
CA ILE A 368 5.14 10.82 0.27
C ILE A 368 4.24 11.73 -0.57
N SER A 369 2.97 11.91 -0.17
CA SER A 369 2.05 12.81 -0.85
C SER A 369 2.58 14.24 -0.86
N ILE A 370 3.01 14.75 0.28
CA ILE A 370 3.58 16.10 0.42
C ILE A 370 4.81 16.27 -0.48
N VAL A 371 5.81 15.38 -0.35
CA VAL A 371 7.04 15.45 -1.14
C VAL A 371 6.77 15.40 -2.64
N ARG A 372 5.86 14.55 -3.09
CA ARG A 372 5.50 14.45 -4.50
C ARG A 372 4.85 15.74 -5.03
N HIS A 373 3.94 16.35 -4.26
CA HIS A 373 3.30 17.60 -4.64
C HIS A 373 4.28 18.77 -4.64
N GLU A 374 5.19 18.84 -3.66
CA GLU A 374 6.28 19.83 -3.62
C GLU A 374 7.19 19.71 -4.85
N MET A 375 7.66 18.50 -5.15
CA MET A 375 8.52 18.25 -6.32
C MET A 375 7.84 18.63 -7.64
N ASN A 376 6.53 18.47 -7.74
CA ASN A 376 5.74 18.79 -8.94
C ASN A 376 5.22 20.23 -8.96
N SER A 377 5.49 21.03 -7.94
CA SER A 377 4.90 22.37 -7.76
C SER A 377 3.37 22.36 -7.98
N ALA A 378 2.73 21.27 -7.53
CA ALA A 378 1.31 21.03 -7.68
C ALA A 378 0.61 21.07 -6.32
N GLN A 379 -0.59 21.64 -6.28
CA GLN A 379 -1.42 21.55 -5.08
C GLN A 379 -2.08 20.16 -5.01
N ARG A 380 -2.11 19.60 -3.80
CA ARG A 380 -2.95 18.43 -3.52
C ARG A 380 -4.41 18.79 -3.78
N GLN A 381 -5.10 17.95 -4.53
CA GLN A 381 -6.52 18.15 -4.84
C GLN A 381 -7.36 17.16 -4.02
N GLU A 382 -8.29 17.72 -3.25
CA GLU A 382 -9.37 16.96 -2.63
C GLU A 382 -10.68 17.41 -3.32
N PRO A 383 -11.31 16.54 -4.13
CA PRO A 383 -12.54 16.87 -4.83
C PRO A 383 -13.68 17.05 -3.84
N LYS A 384 -14.56 18.00 -4.18
CA LYS A 384 -15.76 18.34 -3.39
C LYS A 384 -16.95 17.50 -3.80
#